data_86cfcd3ea322a16a7989082277cd22c6
#
_entry.id   86cfcd3ea322a16a7989082277cd22c6
#
_cell.length_a   1.000
_cell.length_b   1.000
_cell.length_c   1.000
_cell.angle_alpha   90.00
_cell.angle_beta   90.00
_cell.angle_gamma   90.00
#
_symmetry.space_group_name_H-M   'P 1'
#
loop_
_entity.id
_entity.type
_entity.pdbx_description
1 polymer ?
#
loop_
_entity_poly.entity_id
_entity_poly.type
_entity_poly.pdbx_seq_one_letter_code
_entity_poly.pdbx_strand_id
1 'polypeptide(L)'
;MANYRKPRVLVFIVAYNAEKTIREVVLRIPVELRNTYEVDILIIDDSSADSTFEKGHAVSKDPALPFPVVVLFNPRNQGYGGNQKLGYHFALERGYDFVALIHGDGQYAPECLPVLLEPLRTGEAAAVFGSRMLTPSAARRGGMPLYKFVGNRILTWIENELLRTNLSEFHSGYRIYSTKALALIPFDRNSKDFHFDTEIIIQLLIAGLPIRELPIPTYYGDEICYVNGMKYAFNVVVAALKARLQNAGLFYDRKFDCAPPDTLPYVPKFTYISPHTLAFERIRPGSRVLDVGCAGGYMGEYLIRRKECQVDGIDSFPVMPGVGAASLSSFHLHDLNSGLPALDFERYDYVLMLDVIEHLAKPELFLEQLRSALSLKPSVEVFLSTANIGFLVTRLMLLIGQFNYGRRGILDLTHTRLFTFGSFERAVSQAGFDIVERVGVPGPMPLALGENFLSRMLLKVNQLLIHLSRGLFSYQIFLRVRPQPSLELLLRTAEEQSKKRAEAINAIEATRTASSAVR
;
A
#
# COMPACT_ATOMS: atom_id res chain seq x y z
N MET A 1 30.85 27.81 -12.72
CA MET A 1 31.16 27.07 -11.48
C MET A 1 29.90 27.16 -10.62
N ALA A 2 29.16 26.06 -10.45
CA ALA A 2 28.02 26.07 -9.54
C ALA A 2 28.53 26.37 -8.13
N ASN A 3 27.96 27.37 -7.47
CA ASN A 3 28.25 27.70 -6.07
C ASN A 3 27.84 26.46 -5.24
N TYR A 4 28.81 25.62 -4.90
CA TYR A 4 28.59 24.44 -4.06
C TYR A 4 28.37 24.91 -2.62
N ARG A 5 27.11 25.14 -2.24
CA ARG A 5 26.74 25.41 -0.85
C ARG A 5 27.05 24.16 -0.04
N LYS A 6 27.70 24.29 1.11
CA LYS A 6 27.86 23.20 2.06
C LYS A 6 26.46 22.72 2.52
N PRO A 7 26.24 21.40 2.63
CA PRO A 7 25.00 20.90 3.21
C PRO A 7 24.84 21.34 4.67
N ARG A 8 23.62 21.66 5.08
CA ARG A 8 23.29 22.06 6.46
C ARG A 8 22.93 20.84 7.29
N VAL A 9 23.58 20.70 8.43
CA VAL A 9 23.35 19.58 9.38
C VAL A 9 22.84 20.13 10.70
N LEU A 10 21.73 19.61 11.18
CA LEU A 10 21.26 19.81 12.54
C LEU A 10 21.72 18.63 13.40
N VAL A 11 22.61 18.87 14.35
CA VAL A 11 22.91 17.89 15.41
C VAL A 11 21.85 18.08 16.50
N PHE A 12 20.89 17.18 16.54
CA PHE A 12 19.76 17.25 17.46
C PHE A 12 19.99 16.34 18.67
N ILE A 13 20.00 16.94 19.85
CA ILE A 13 20.23 16.26 21.13
C ILE A 13 18.90 16.20 21.90
N VAL A 14 18.33 14.99 22.02
CA VAL A 14 17.20 14.76 22.94
C VAL A 14 17.73 14.70 24.37
N ALA A 15 17.18 15.51 25.26
CA ALA A 15 17.65 15.60 26.63
C ALA A 15 16.48 15.38 27.64
N TYR A 16 16.72 14.52 28.63
CA TYR A 16 15.84 14.32 29.77
C TYR A 16 16.66 13.83 30.97
N ASN A 17 16.72 14.64 32.05
CA ASN A 17 17.54 14.39 33.24
C ASN A 17 19.02 14.11 32.88
N ALA A 18 19.61 14.97 32.07
CA ALA A 18 20.95 14.84 31.51
C ALA A 18 21.94 15.91 32.02
N GLU A 19 21.69 16.52 33.18
CA GLU A 19 22.51 17.63 33.71
C GLU A 19 23.99 17.30 33.82
N LYS A 20 24.35 16.03 34.05
CA LYS A 20 25.73 15.57 34.22
C LYS A 20 26.48 15.39 32.92
N THR A 21 25.77 15.09 31.82
CA THR A 21 26.35 14.64 30.56
C THR A 21 26.18 15.62 29.40
N ILE A 22 25.13 16.46 29.42
CA ILE A 22 24.76 17.30 28.29
C ILE A 22 25.91 18.22 27.78
N ARG A 23 26.70 18.80 28.70
CA ARG A 23 27.84 19.63 28.33
C ARG A 23 28.92 18.83 27.61
N GLU A 24 29.25 17.67 28.13
CA GLU A 24 30.27 16.78 27.55
C GLU A 24 29.84 16.28 26.17
N VAL A 25 28.58 15.89 25.99
CA VAL A 25 28.04 15.47 24.68
C VAL A 25 28.23 16.54 23.63
N VAL A 26 27.94 17.83 23.94
CA VAL A 26 28.14 18.95 23.02
C VAL A 26 29.61 19.15 22.68
N LEU A 27 30.50 19.09 23.68
CA LEU A 27 31.95 19.32 23.48
C LEU A 27 32.63 18.20 22.67
N ARG A 28 32.05 17.00 22.63
CA ARG A 28 32.55 15.85 21.87
C ARG A 28 32.14 15.87 20.40
N ILE A 29 31.31 16.82 19.96
CA ILE A 29 30.95 16.95 18.54
C ILE A 29 32.17 17.39 17.75
N PRO A 30 32.62 16.63 16.72
CA PRO A 30 33.85 16.89 16.01
C PRO A 30 33.85 18.24 15.29
N VAL A 31 34.83 19.08 15.59
CA VAL A 31 34.97 20.40 14.97
C VAL A 31 35.21 20.32 13.45
N GLU A 32 35.79 19.24 12.99
CA GLU A 32 36.09 18.95 11.58
C GLU A 32 34.83 18.91 10.70
N LEU A 33 33.65 18.68 11.26
CA LEU A 33 32.39 18.72 10.53
C LEU A 33 32.19 20.04 9.79
N ARG A 34 32.67 21.16 10.34
CA ARG A 34 32.60 22.49 9.71
C ARG A 34 33.35 22.58 8.37
N ASN A 35 34.28 21.67 8.11
CA ASN A 35 35.01 21.65 6.85
C ASN A 35 34.09 21.26 5.69
N THR A 36 33.13 20.36 5.95
CA THR A 36 32.25 19.78 4.95
C THR A 36 30.82 20.31 5.05
N TYR A 37 30.34 20.65 6.25
CA TYR A 37 28.97 21.02 6.54
C TYR A 37 28.83 22.37 7.21
N GLU A 38 27.66 23.01 7.08
CA GLU A 38 27.18 24.05 7.98
C GLU A 38 26.44 23.34 9.12
N VAL A 39 26.96 23.44 10.35
CA VAL A 39 26.47 22.66 11.49
C VAL A 39 25.87 23.56 12.54
N ASP A 40 24.65 23.28 12.95
CA ASP A 40 24.00 23.85 14.12
C ASP A 40 23.64 22.75 15.11
N ILE A 41 23.61 23.06 16.40
CA ILE A 41 23.22 22.13 17.47
C ILE A 41 21.88 22.55 18.04
N LEU A 42 20.96 21.61 18.17
CA LEU A 42 19.67 21.79 18.84
C LEU A 42 19.60 20.87 20.06
N ILE A 43 19.38 21.44 21.23
CA ILE A 43 19.09 20.70 22.45
C ILE A 43 17.61 20.92 22.77
N ILE A 44 16.83 19.87 22.91
CA ILE A 44 15.46 19.98 23.42
C ILE A 44 15.36 19.20 24.73
N ASP A 45 15.19 19.93 25.82
CA ASP A 45 14.93 19.40 27.15
C ASP A 45 13.44 19.04 27.29
N ASP A 46 13.15 17.77 27.52
CA ASP A 46 11.79 17.25 27.59
C ASP A 46 11.19 17.34 29.01
N SER A 47 11.21 18.53 29.60
CA SER A 47 10.68 18.80 30.94
C SER A 47 11.45 18.01 32.04
N SER A 48 12.77 18.14 32.05
CA SER A 48 13.63 17.56 33.08
C SER A 48 13.30 18.12 34.48
N ALA A 49 13.51 17.28 35.47
CA ALA A 49 13.39 17.68 36.88
C ALA A 49 14.71 18.19 37.48
N ASP A 50 15.82 17.99 36.77
CA ASP A 50 17.16 18.44 37.13
C ASP A 50 17.57 19.73 36.39
N SER A 51 18.81 20.13 36.47
CA SER A 51 19.35 21.35 35.83
C SER A 51 19.77 21.12 34.36
N THR A 52 19.15 20.23 33.63
CA THR A 52 19.48 19.90 32.22
C THR A 52 19.38 21.14 31.32
N PHE A 53 18.27 21.89 31.42
CA PHE A 53 18.06 23.11 30.61
C PHE A 53 19.08 24.18 30.93
N GLU A 54 19.33 24.47 32.22
CA GLU A 54 20.29 25.49 32.66
C GLU A 54 21.72 25.15 32.19
N LYS A 55 22.11 23.88 32.26
CA LYS A 55 23.42 23.40 31.77
C LYS A 55 23.52 23.56 30.25
N GLY A 56 22.48 23.14 29.50
CA GLY A 56 22.41 23.33 28.05
C GLY A 56 22.49 24.81 27.67
N HIS A 57 21.73 25.67 28.37
CA HIS A 57 21.75 27.12 28.15
C HIS A 57 23.11 27.77 28.49
N ALA A 58 23.79 27.31 29.53
CA ALA A 58 25.13 27.78 29.83
C ALA A 58 26.12 27.41 28.72
N VAL A 59 26.02 26.19 28.20
CA VAL A 59 26.85 25.71 27.07
C VAL A 59 26.58 26.54 25.82
N SER A 60 25.35 26.91 25.51
CA SER A 60 25.04 27.71 24.31
C SER A 60 25.64 29.13 24.31
N LYS A 61 26.07 29.61 25.48
CA LYS A 61 26.73 30.91 25.66
C LYS A 61 28.25 30.82 25.65
N ASP A 62 28.83 29.63 25.57
CA ASP A 62 30.28 29.43 25.59
C ASP A 62 30.89 29.91 24.25
N PRO A 63 31.69 31.01 24.25
CA PRO A 63 32.28 31.54 23.03
C PRO A 63 33.34 30.63 22.40
N ALA A 64 33.79 29.59 23.13
CA ALA A 64 34.76 28.61 22.64
C ALA A 64 34.11 27.52 21.79
N LEU A 65 32.77 27.43 21.78
CA LEU A 65 32.10 26.43 20.96
C LEU A 65 32.21 26.74 19.46
N PRO A 66 32.55 25.74 18.64
CA PRO A 66 32.73 25.94 17.21
C PRO A 66 31.40 26.03 16.43
N PHE A 67 30.26 25.71 17.06
CA PHE A 67 28.95 25.63 16.43
C PHE A 67 27.89 26.44 17.20
N PRO A 68 26.94 27.08 16.51
CA PRO A 68 25.77 27.68 17.15
C PRO A 68 24.93 26.60 17.88
N VAL A 69 24.47 26.94 19.09
CA VAL A 69 23.63 26.04 19.90
C VAL A 69 22.31 26.72 20.23
N VAL A 70 21.21 26.07 19.88
CA VAL A 70 19.85 26.45 20.27
C VAL A 70 19.39 25.50 21.36
N VAL A 71 18.84 26.05 22.45
CA VAL A 71 18.29 25.24 23.55
C VAL A 71 16.82 25.54 23.73
N LEU A 72 15.99 24.52 23.67
CA LEU A 72 14.53 24.61 23.87
C LEU A 72 14.12 23.79 25.07
N PHE A 73 13.05 24.22 25.72
CA PHE A 73 12.44 23.56 26.89
C PHE A 73 10.98 23.21 26.58
N ASN A 74 10.63 21.95 26.72
CA ASN A 74 9.25 21.53 26.63
C ASN A 74 8.54 21.80 27.97
N PRO A 75 7.46 22.59 28.02
CA PRO A 75 6.75 22.87 29.27
C PRO A 75 6.02 21.66 29.85
N ARG A 76 5.90 20.59 29.07
CA ARG A 76 5.37 19.28 29.45
C ARG A 76 6.16 18.21 28.74
N ASN A 77 6.46 17.12 29.43
CA ASN A 77 7.14 15.97 28.83
C ASN A 77 6.33 15.41 27.65
N GLN A 78 6.93 15.38 26.47
CA GLN A 78 6.34 14.88 25.24
C GLN A 78 6.60 13.37 25.03
N GLY A 79 7.50 12.80 25.82
CA GLY A 79 8.04 11.46 25.65
C GLY A 79 9.12 11.38 24.58
N TYR A 80 9.85 10.29 24.58
CA TYR A 80 11.01 10.09 23.69
C TYR A 80 10.69 10.32 22.22
N GLY A 81 9.64 9.67 21.68
CA GLY A 81 9.20 9.88 20.30
C GLY A 81 8.60 11.25 20.06
N GLY A 82 7.93 11.83 21.07
CA GLY A 82 7.38 13.19 20.98
C GLY A 82 8.45 14.25 20.86
N ASN A 83 9.53 14.14 21.63
CA ASN A 83 10.68 15.04 21.56
C ASN A 83 11.41 14.90 20.20
N GLN A 84 11.56 13.68 19.68
CA GLN A 84 12.11 13.46 18.33
C GLN A 84 11.30 14.18 17.24
N LYS A 85 9.96 14.11 17.30
CA LYS A 85 9.09 14.81 16.33
C LYS A 85 9.36 16.30 16.29
N LEU A 86 9.56 16.93 17.44
CA LEU A 86 9.86 18.36 17.52
C LEU A 86 11.20 18.70 16.85
N GLY A 87 12.24 17.92 17.11
CA GLY A 87 13.55 18.12 16.49
C GLY A 87 13.54 17.90 14.97
N TYR A 88 12.82 16.89 14.49
CA TYR A 88 12.69 16.65 13.05
C TYR A 88 11.85 17.74 12.37
N HIS A 89 10.78 18.19 13.00
CA HIS A 89 9.99 19.31 12.50
C HIS A 89 10.81 20.60 12.43
N PHE A 90 11.60 20.91 13.47
CA PHE A 90 12.50 22.03 13.48
C PHE A 90 13.50 21.97 12.31
N ALA A 91 14.07 20.76 12.04
CA ALA A 91 14.98 20.58 10.92
C ALA A 91 14.33 20.87 9.57
N LEU A 92 13.09 20.42 9.37
CA LEU A 92 12.32 20.66 8.16
C LEU A 92 11.99 22.16 7.98
N GLU A 93 11.43 22.80 9.01
CA GLU A 93 11.06 24.22 8.94
C GLU A 93 12.25 25.16 8.69
N ARG A 94 13.40 24.82 9.26
CA ARG A 94 14.62 25.64 9.11
C ARG A 94 15.44 25.30 7.88
N GLY A 95 15.00 24.32 7.07
CA GLY A 95 15.62 23.96 5.79
C GLY A 95 17.02 23.35 5.95
N TYR A 96 17.23 22.49 6.95
CA TYR A 96 18.43 21.66 7.03
C TYR A 96 18.37 20.55 5.97
N ASP A 97 19.53 20.08 5.53
CA ASP A 97 19.62 18.96 4.59
C ASP A 97 19.62 17.62 5.34
N PHE A 98 20.24 17.59 6.53
CA PHE A 98 20.34 16.41 7.37
C PHE A 98 20.04 16.73 8.83
N VAL A 99 19.49 15.76 9.56
CA VAL A 99 19.32 15.81 11.01
C VAL A 99 19.92 14.59 11.65
N ALA A 100 20.87 14.79 12.58
CA ALA A 100 21.54 13.72 13.32
C ALA A 100 21.03 13.69 14.76
N LEU A 101 20.34 12.62 15.15
CA LEU A 101 19.84 12.40 16.50
C LEU A 101 20.95 11.83 17.38
N ILE A 102 21.20 12.49 18.50
CA ILE A 102 22.09 12.06 19.58
C ILE A 102 21.34 12.16 20.91
N HIS A 103 21.70 11.31 21.87
CA HIS A 103 21.12 11.35 23.21
C HIS A 103 21.97 12.19 24.16
N GLY A 104 21.30 12.98 25.01
CA GLY A 104 21.96 13.83 26.01
C GLY A 104 22.61 13.07 27.17
N ASP A 105 22.34 11.76 27.32
CA ASP A 105 22.91 10.87 28.33
C ASP A 105 24.37 10.46 28.06
N GLY A 106 24.92 10.81 26.88
CA GLY A 106 26.29 10.50 26.50
C GLY A 106 26.56 9.06 26.07
N GLN A 107 25.53 8.21 25.95
CA GLN A 107 25.65 6.81 25.58
C GLN A 107 26.20 6.61 24.15
N TYR A 108 25.90 7.53 23.24
CA TYR A 108 26.37 7.49 21.86
C TYR A 108 27.58 8.40 21.65
N ALA A 109 28.49 7.97 20.79
CA ALA A 109 29.75 8.67 20.49
C ALA A 109 29.52 9.74 19.38
N PRO A 110 29.47 11.05 19.70
CA PRO A 110 29.35 12.10 18.69
C PRO A 110 30.48 12.09 17.67
N GLU A 111 31.62 11.53 18.03
CA GLU A 111 32.83 11.38 17.19
C GLU A 111 32.55 10.56 15.90
N CYS A 112 31.49 9.75 15.89
CA CYS A 112 31.08 8.96 14.72
C CYS A 112 30.33 9.78 13.65
N LEU A 113 29.90 11.03 13.96
CA LEU A 113 29.11 11.85 13.03
C LEU A 113 29.72 12.01 11.63
N PRO A 114 31.04 12.26 11.46
CA PRO A 114 31.61 12.43 10.13
C PRO A 114 31.42 11.20 9.24
N VAL A 115 31.60 10.01 9.81
CA VAL A 115 31.45 8.74 9.09
C VAL A 115 29.98 8.42 8.81
N LEU A 116 29.11 8.67 9.78
CA LEU A 116 27.67 8.41 9.66
C LEU A 116 26.95 9.35 8.68
N LEU A 117 27.45 10.57 8.49
CA LEU A 117 26.88 11.54 7.54
C LEU A 117 27.25 11.26 6.08
N GLU A 118 28.34 10.53 5.84
CA GLU A 118 28.89 10.35 4.48
C GLU A 118 27.92 9.67 3.51
N PRO A 119 27.21 8.57 3.84
CA PRO A 119 26.26 7.95 2.92
C PRO A 119 25.06 8.83 2.55
N LEU A 120 24.68 9.77 3.43
CA LEU A 120 23.64 10.77 3.14
C LEU A 120 24.16 11.85 2.18
N ARG A 121 25.41 12.30 2.39
CA ARG A 121 26.07 13.31 1.55
C ARG A 121 26.27 12.83 0.12
N THR A 122 26.61 11.55 -0.06
CA THR A 122 26.78 10.93 -1.38
C THR A 122 25.47 10.54 -2.04
N GLY A 123 24.35 10.60 -1.31
CA GLY A 123 23.03 10.16 -1.81
C GLY A 123 22.84 8.64 -1.84
N GLU A 124 23.76 7.88 -1.21
CA GLU A 124 23.67 6.41 -1.09
C GLU A 124 22.54 5.95 -0.16
N ALA A 125 22.23 6.79 0.84
CA ALA A 125 21.20 6.48 1.83
C ALA A 125 20.25 7.67 2.05
N ALA A 126 19.01 7.35 2.45
CA ALA A 126 18.03 8.30 2.95
C ALA A 126 18.06 8.42 4.48
N ALA A 127 18.50 7.35 5.14
CA ALA A 127 18.75 7.30 6.57
C ALA A 127 19.98 6.45 6.88
N VAL A 128 20.72 6.83 7.93
CA VAL A 128 21.89 6.08 8.42
C VAL A 128 21.70 5.81 9.90
N PHE A 129 21.87 4.53 10.28
CA PHE A 129 21.75 4.08 11.66
C PHE A 129 23.10 3.59 12.19
N GLY A 130 23.47 4.09 13.34
CA GLY A 130 24.60 3.56 14.08
C GLY A 130 24.22 2.24 14.74
N SER A 131 24.83 1.13 14.33
CA SER A 131 24.54 -0.19 14.88
C SER A 131 25.68 -0.68 15.80
N ARG A 132 25.30 -1.10 16.99
CA ARG A 132 26.17 -1.79 17.95
C ARG A 132 26.29 -3.27 17.64
N MET A 133 25.38 -3.81 16.84
CA MET A 133 25.22 -5.24 16.57
C MET A 133 25.92 -5.69 15.28
N LEU A 134 26.38 -4.77 14.42
CA LEU A 134 27.23 -5.10 13.26
C LEU A 134 28.54 -5.76 13.68
N THR A 135 29.04 -5.42 14.88
CA THR A 135 30.20 -6.06 15.49
C THR A 135 29.82 -6.64 16.86
N PRO A 136 29.19 -7.82 16.94
CA PRO A 136 28.62 -8.36 18.18
C PRO A 136 29.63 -8.49 19.32
N SER A 137 30.92 -8.80 19.01
CA SER A 137 31.99 -8.84 20.00
C SER A 137 32.30 -7.47 20.61
N ALA A 138 32.15 -6.37 19.84
CA ALA A 138 32.33 -5.02 20.36
C ALA A 138 31.20 -4.62 21.31
N ALA A 139 29.95 -4.99 21.00
CA ALA A 139 28.81 -4.76 21.88
C ALA A 139 29.02 -5.36 23.29
N ARG A 140 29.47 -6.60 23.33
CA ARG A 140 29.76 -7.30 24.60
C ARG A 140 30.94 -6.68 25.36
N ARG A 141 32.02 -6.31 24.65
CA ARG A 141 33.18 -5.63 25.27
C ARG A 141 32.84 -4.25 25.78
N GLY A 142 31.88 -3.53 25.12
CA GLY A 142 31.37 -2.25 25.54
C GLY A 142 30.40 -2.29 26.73
N GLY A 143 30.28 -3.41 27.43
CA GLY A 143 29.51 -3.54 28.66
C GLY A 143 28.02 -3.88 28.47
N MET A 144 27.55 -4.19 27.26
CA MET A 144 26.14 -4.55 27.05
C MET A 144 25.75 -5.78 27.87
N PRO A 145 24.76 -5.71 28.78
CA PRO A 145 24.28 -6.84 29.55
C PRO A 145 23.78 -7.98 28.66
N LEU A 146 24.02 -9.22 29.05
CA LEU A 146 23.69 -10.40 28.24
C LEU A 146 22.22 -10.46 27.88
N TYR A 147 21.32 -10.16 28.80
CA TYR A 147 19.86 -10.18 28.54
C TYR A 147 19.44 -9.12 27.53
N LYS A 148 20.08 -7.93 27.54
CA LYS A 148 19.85 -6.88 26.53
C LYS A 148 20.38 -7.31 25.17
N PHE A 149 21.57 -7.92 25.13
CA PHE A 149 22.16 -8.45 23.90
C PHE A 149 21.28 -9.52 23.24
N VAL A 150 20.85 -10.51 24.02
CA VAL A 150 19.98 -11.60 23.53
C VAL A 150 18.60 -11.06 23.14
N GLY A 151 18.00 -10.22 23.99
CA GLY A 151 16.71 -9.61 23.72
C GLY A 151 16.71 -8.75 22.43
N ASN A 152 17.75 -7.94 22.23
CA ASN A 152 17.94 -7.16 21.01
C ASN A 152 17.98 -8.07 19.77
N ARG A 153 18.76 -9.15 19.79
CA ARG A 153 18.85 -10.09 18.66
C ARG A 153 17.54 -10.80 18.35
N ILE A 154 16.81 -11.22 19.37
CA ILE A 154 15.52 -11.88 19.20
C ILE A 154 14.51 -10.91 18.58
N LEU A 155 14.40 -9.69 19.12
CA LEU A 155 13.48 -8.67 18.58
C LEU A 155 13.85 -8.27 17.16
N THR A 156 15.13 -8.00 16.90
CA THR A 156 15.62 -7.69 15.54
C THR A 156 15.31 -8.81 14.56
N TRP A 157 15.45 -10.08 14.96
CA TRP A 157 15.07 -11.20 14.10
C TRP A 157 13.57 -11.21 13.81
N ILE A 158 12.70 -11.02 14.81
CA ILE A 158 11.25 -10.94 14.64
C ILE A 158 10.86 -9.79 13.70
N GLU A 159 11.45 -8.60 13.89
CA GLU A 159 11.18 -7.43 13.05
C GLU A 159 11.63 -7.66 11.61
N ASN A 160 12.82 -8.21 11.38
CA ASN A 160 13.32 -8.57 10.06
C ASN A 160 12.37 -9.52 9.32
N GLU A 161 11.88 -10.58 9.99
CA GLU A 161 10.93 -11.54 9.41
C GLU A 161 9.58 -10.88 9.07
N LEU A 162 9.04 -10.07 9.99
CA LEU A 162 7.77 -9.39 9.78
C LEU A 162 7.86 -8.32 8.68
N LEU A 163 8.95 -7.57 8.62
CA LEU A 163 9.12 -6.43 7.71
C LEU A 163 9.84 -6.82 6.40
N ARG A 164 10.34 -8.06 6.28
CA ARG A 164 11.11 -8.56 5.12
C ARG A 164 12.34 -7.70 4.84
N THR A 165 13.09 -7.38 5.87
CA THR A 165 14.33 -6.62 5.78
C THR A 165 15.48 -7.38 6.44
N ASN A 166 16.69 -6.82 6.42
CA ASN A 166 17.87 -7.45 6.99
C ASN A 166 18.73 -6.41 7.70
N LEU A 167 18.14 -5.74 8.70
CA LEU A 167 18.89 -4.82 9.56
C LEU A 167 19.58 -5.58 10.68
N SER A 168 20.75 -5.14 11.08
CA SER A 168 21.52 -5.72 12.18
C SER A 168 20.99 -5.32 13.55
N GLU A 169 20.34 -4.13 13.63
CA GLU A 169 19.78 -3.60 14.88
C GLU A 169 18.65 -2.59 14.61
N PHE A 170 17.49 -2.78 15.28
CA PHE A 170 16.38 -1.80 15.26
C PHE A 170 16.41 -0.85 16.46
N HIS A 171 17.16 -1.16 17.50
CA HIS A 171 17.02 -0.56 18.84
C HIS A 171 18.15 0.38 19.24
N SER A 172 18.95 0.83 18.26
CA SER A 172 19.91 1.91 18.45
C SER A 172 19.22 3.26 18.26
N GLY A 173 19.45 4.20 19.18
CA GLY A 173 18.96 5.58 19.08
C GLY A 173 19.89 6.53 18.31
N TYR A 174 21.02 6.06 17.78
CA TYR A 174 21.92 6.90 16.98
C TYR A 174 21.50 6.87 15.52
N ARG A 175 20.79 7.91 15.07
CA ARG A 175 20.13 7.93 13.77
C ARG A 175 20.33 9.25 13.06
N ILE A 176 20.60 9.19 11.78
CA ILE A 176 20.72 10.36 10.93
C ILE A 176 19.77 10.23 9.74
N TYR A 177 19.03 11.27 9.46
CA TYR A 177 18.04 11.28 8.39
C TYR A 177 18.31 12.42 7.41
N SER A 178 18.08 12.18 6.14
CA SER A 178 17.83 13.23 5.17
C SER A 178 16.48 13.88 5.47
N THR A 179 16.43 15.20 5.52
CA THR A 179 15.16 15.93 5.70
C THR A 179 14.21 15.72 4.53
N LYS A 180 14.75 15.50 3.32
CA LYS A 180 13.95 15.08 2.16
C LYS A 180 13.22 13.76 2.41
N ALA A 181 13.88 12.79 3.05
CA ALA A 181 13.25 11.51 3.40
C ALA A 181 12.19 11.69 4.50
N LEU A 182 12.47 12.50 5.52
CA LEU A 182 11.50 12.81 6.57
C LEU A 182 10.24 13.50 6.03
N ALA A 183 10.38 14.37 5.04
CA ALA A 183 9.24 15.05 4.41
C ALA A 183 8.30 14.10 3.63
N LEU A 184 8.78 12.91 3.25
CA LEU A 184 8.00 11.91 2.51
C LEU A 184 7.21 10.97 3.42
N ILE A 185 7.45 10.98 4.73
CA ILE A 185 6.83 10.05 5.68
C ILE A 185 6.07 10.81 6.77
N PRO A 186 4.91 10.31 7.23
CA PRO A 186 4.11 10.96 8.26
C PRO A 186 4.61 10.62 9.68
N PHE A 187 5.88 10.95 9.99
CA PHE A 187 6.49 10.63 11.29
C PHE A 187 5.78 11.34 12.46
N ASP A 188 5.08 12.44 12.20
CA ASP A 188 4.23 13.15 13.17
C ASP A 188 3.12 12.27 13.75
N ARG A 189 2.66 11.25 13.00
CA ARG A 189 1.62 10.29 13.42
C ARG A 189 2.13 9.14 14.26
N ASN A 190 3.45 8.98 14.38
CA ASN A 190 4.05 7.92 15.18
C ASN A 190 3.79 8.13 16.67
N SER A 191 4.07 7.12 17.47
CA SER A 191 3.89 7.18 18.91
C SER A 191 4.78 8.24 19.57
N LYS A 192 4.49 8.58 20.81
CA LYS A 192 5.36 9.45 21.64
C LYS A 192 6.34 8.63 22.49
N ASP A 193 6.19 7.30 22.50
CA ASP A 193 6.97 6.37 23.32
C ASP A 193 8.20 5.84 22.55
N PHE A 194 8.99 4.97 23.16
CA PHE A 194 10.26 4.45 22.64
C PHE A 194 10.13 3.64 21.33
N HIS A 195 8.98 3.01 21.06
CA HIS A 195 8.76 2.29 19.80
C HIS A 195 8.55 3.22 18.58
N PHE A 196 8.59 4.54 18.76
CA PHE A 196 8.70 5.52 17.68
C PHE A 196 9.81 5.14 16.67
N ASP A 197 10.92 4.65 17.19
CA ASP A 197 12.08 4.26 16.38
C ASP A 197 11.79 3.11 15.42
N THR A 198 11.00 2.13 15.84
CA THR A 198 10.53 1.06 14.94
C THR A 198 9.50 1.59 13.94
N GLU A 199 8.60 2.46 14.36
CA GLU A 199 7.58 3.01 13.48
C GLU A 199 8.17 3.84 12.33
N ILE A 200 9.18 4.67 12.61
CA ILE A 200 9.85 5.45 11.56
C ILE A 200 10.66 4.56 10.59
N ILE A 201 11.27 3.46 11.07
CA ILE A 201 11.92 2.46 10.20
C ILE A 201 10.88 1.84 9.27
N ILE A 202 9.73 1.42 9.79
CA ILE A 202 8.63 0.86 9.00
C ILE A 202 8.21 1.84 7.90
N GLN A 203 8.06 3.11 8.24
CA GLN A 203 7.69 4.16 7.28
C GLN A 203 8.73 4.30 6.16
N LEU A 204 10.03 4.33 6.50
CA LEU A 204 11.11 4.38 5.51
C LEU A 204 11.11 3.16 4.58
N LEU A 205 10.94 1.95 5.15
CA LEU A 205 10.87 0.71 4.37
C LEU A 205 9.68 0.70 3.41
N ILE A 206 8.49 1.12 3.87
CA ILE A 206 7.28 1.21 3.03
C ILE A 206 7.46 2.24 1.92
N ALA A 207 8.10 3.38 2.22
CA ALA A 207 8.40 4.42 1.23
C ALA A 207 9.52 4.02 0.24
N GLY A 208 10.16 2.87 0.43
CA GLY A 208 11.26 2.41 -0.42
C GLY A 208 12.54 3.24 -0.27
N LEU A 209 12.70 3.93 0.86
CA LEU A 209 13.84 4.80 1.14
C LEU A 209 15.03 3.98 1.66
N PRO A 210 16.24 4.10 1.06
CA PRO A 210 17.37 3.28 1.42
C PRO A 210 17.92 3.63 2.81
N ILE A 211 18.11 2.58 3.63
CA ILE A 211 18.70 2.66 4.96
C ILE A 211 20.10 2.01 4.90
N ARG A 212 21.08 2.67 5.52
CA ARG A 212 22.42 2.11 5.74
C ARG A 212 22.70 1.99 7.23
N GLU A 213 23.40 0.93 7.60
CA GLU A 213 23.90 0.73 8.96
C GLU A 213 25.42 0.84 8.95
N LEU A 214 25.96 1.55 9.94
CA LEU A 214 27.39 1.65 10.17
C LEU A 214 27.73 1.30 11.62
N PRO A 215 28.88 0.66 11.88
CA PRO A 215 29.23 0.25 13.24
C PRO A 215 29.53 1.45 14.12
N ILE A 216 28.99 1.43 15.34
CA ILE A 216 29.31 2.42 16.38
C ILE A 216 29.86 1.71 17.62
N PRO A 217 30.70 2.40 18.42
CA PRO A 217 31.13 1.88 19.70
C PRO A 217 29.93 1.75 20.64
N THR A 218 30.01 0.74 21.51
CA THR A 218 29.03 0.50 22.57
C THR A 218 29.62 0.97 23.88
N TYR A 219 28.87 1.77 24.62
CA TYR A 219 29.21 2.16 25.98
C TYR A 219 27.99 1.98 26.87
N TYR A 220 28.16 1.24 27.96
CA TYR A 220 27.21 1.09 29.05
C TYR A 220 27.91 1.46 30.35
N GLY A 221 27.53 2.59 30.92
CA GLY A 221 28.01 3.13 32.20
C GLY A 221 26.89 3.14 33.24
N ASP A 222 26.81 4.20 34.01
CA ASP A 222 25.86 4.38 35.11
C ASP A 222 24.53 4.97 34.68
N GLU A 223 24.17 4.88 33.39
CA GLU A 223 22.94 5.47 32.84
C GLU A 223 21.68 4.78 33.38
N ILE A 224 20.66 5.58 33.67
CA ILE A 224 19.35 5.10 34.08
C ILE A 224 18.52 4.72 32.84
N CYS A 225 18.24 3.44 32.70
CA CYS A 225 17.37 2.96 31.62
C CYS A 225 15.90 3.13 32.01
N TYR A 226 15.21 4.10 31.40
CA TYR A 226 13.78 4.37 31.63
C TYR A 226 12.84 3.42 30.85
N VAL A 227 13.38 2.55 30.01
CA VAL A 227 12.59 1.68 29.12
C VAL A 227 12.08 0.45 29.87
N ASN A 228 10.76 0.27 29.94
CA ASN A 228 10.18 -1.02 30.31
C ASN A 228 10.33 -2.00 29.13
N GLY A 229 11.30 -2.90 29.22
CA GLY A 229 11.69 -3.79 28.12
C GLY A 229 10.55 -4.68 27.60
N MET A 230 9.68 -5.20 28.47
CA MET A 230 8.55 -6.07 28.05
C MET A 230 7.48 -5.27 27.30
N LYS A 231 7.09 -4.11 27.80
CA LYS A 231 6.14 -3.20 27.13
C LYS A 231 6.71 -2.73 25.80
N TYR A 232 7.99 -2.38 25.76
CA TYR A 232 8.68 -2.00 24.54
C TYR A 232 8.66 -3.12 23.49
N ALA A 233 9.08 -4.33 23.88
CA ALA A 233 9.08 -5.48 22.99
C ALA A 233 7.69 -5.77 22.42
N PHE A 234 6.66 -5.74 23.26
CA PHE A 234 5.28 -5.93 22.83
C PHE A 234 4.86 -4.87 21.80
N ASN A 235 5.12 -3.58 22.07
CA ASN A 235 4.75 -2.48 21.20
C ASN A 235 5.46 -2.55 19.83
N VAL A 236 6.73 -2.91 19.83
CA VAL A 236 7.55 -3.09 18.61
C VAL A 236 6.99 -4.21 17.74
N VAL A 237 6.73 -5.37 18.33
CA VAL A 237 6.15 -6.52 17.58
C VAL A 237 4.76 -6.18 17.05
N VAL A 238 3.92 -5.51 17.84
CA VAL A 238 2.58 -5.07 17.41
C VAL A 238 2.69 -4.07 16.25
N ALA A 239 3.62 -3.12 16.28
CA ALA A 239 3.82 -2.16 15.19
C ALA A 239 4.24 -2.87 13.89
N ALA A 240 5.24 -3.78 13.97
CA ALA A 240 5.71 -4.56 12.83
C ALA A 240 4.60 -5.48 12.26
N LEU A 241 3.83 -6.13 13.14
CA LEU A 241 2.70 -6.97 12.74
C LEU A 241 1.59 -6.15 12.06
N LYS A 242 1.22 -5.00 12.61
CA LYS A 242 0.24 -4.09 11.98
C LYS A 242 0.68 -3.68 10.58
N ALA A 243 1.93 -3.27 10.39
CA ALA A 243 2.48 -2.92 9.09
C ALA A 243 2.42 -4.10 8.12
N ARG A 244 2.75 -5.31 8.58
CA ARG A 244 2.65 -6.54 7.79
C ARG A 244 1.22 -6.84 7.36
N LEU A 245 0.26 -6.72 8.27
CA LEU A 245 -1.16 -6.94 8.01
C LEU A 245 -1.74 -5.87 7.09
N GLN A 246 -1.28 -4.61 7.22
CA GLN A 246 -1.66 -3.54 6.29
C GLN A 246 -1.20 -3.82 4.86
N ASN A 247 0.02 -4.31 4.67
CA ASN A 247 0.51 -4.73 3.36
C ASN A 247 -0.31 -5.89 2.77
N ALA A 248 -0.93 -6.71 3.63
CA ALA A 248 -1.86 -7.77 3.23
C ALA A 248 -3.32 -7.30 3.04
N GLY A 249 -3.61 -6.00 3.24
CA GLY A 249 -4.96 -5.45 3.14
C GLY A 249 -5.90 -5.81 4.29
N LEU A 250 -5.38 -6.28 5.42
CA LEU A 250 -6.18 -6.74 6.56
C LEU A 250 -6.41 -5.69 7.64
N PHE A 251 -5.47 -4.78 7.83
CA PHE A 251 -5.57 -3.64 8.75
C PHE A 251 -5.11 -2.38 8.04
N TYR A 252 -5.55 -1.22 8.53
CA TYR A 252 -5.12 0.06 8.03
C TYR A 252 -4.83 1.03 9.17
N ASP A 253 -3.62 1.57 9.16
CA ASP A 253 -3.19 2.66 10.04
C ASP A 253 -2.54 3.75 9.20
N ARG A 254 -3.09 4.95 9.25
CA ARG A 254 -2.65 6.09 8.43
C ARG A 254 -1.16 6.44 8.62
N LYS A 255 -0.55 6.07 9.74
CA LYS A 255 0.88 6.29 9.95
C LYS A 255 1.78 5.45 9.04
N PHE A 256 1.29 4.30 8.56
CA PHE A 256 1.99 3.44 7.61
C PHE A 256 1.57 3.64 6.16
N ASP A 257 0.81 4.71 5.90
CA ASP A 257 0.38 5.09 4.56
C ASP A 257 1.41 6.02 3.92
N CYS A 258 2.61 5.49 3.66
CA CYS A 258 3.79 6.23 3.21
C CYS A 258 4.08 6.08 1.71
N ALA A 259 3.42 5.15 1.03
CA ALA A 259 3.64 4.98 -0.40
C ALA A 259 3.07 6.17 -1.19
N PRO A 260 3.81 6.73 -2.15
CA PRO A 260 3.29 7.76 -3.04
C PRO A 260 2.01 7.28 -3.73
N PRO A 261 1.01 8.16 -3.96
CA PRO A 261 -0.27 7.79 -4.57
C PRO A 261 -0.13 7.05 -5.91
N ASP A 262 0.88 7.41 -6.70
CA ASP A 262 1.05 6.99 -8.10
C ASP A 262 2.04 5.85 -8.32
N THR A 263 2.67 5.30 -7.28
CA THR A 263 3.76 4.32 -7.42
C THR A 263 3.36 2.87 -7.27
N LEU A 264 2.08 2.57 -7.13
CA LEU A 264 1.63 1.19 -7.11
C LEU A 264 1.14 0.82 -8.52
N PRO A 265 2.01 0.31 -9.41
CA PRO A 265 1.56 -0.15 -10.71
C PRO A 265 0.48 -1.21 -10.47
N TYR A 266 -0.63 -1.07 -11.21
CA TYR A 266 -1.62 -2.14 -11.28
C TYR A 266 -0.93 -3.35 -11.93
N VAL A 267 -0.50 -4.31 -11.10
CA VAL A 267 0.21 -5.49 -11.58
C VAL A 267 -0.80 -6.49 -12.13
N PRO A 268 -0.60 -7.01 -13.35
CA PRO A 268 -1.46 -8.05 -13.92
C PRO A 268 -1.53 -9.26 -13.00
N LYS A 269 -2.76 -9.70 -12.69
CA LYS A 269 -3.02 -10.83 -11.76
C LYS A 269 -3.16 -12.15 -12.53
N PHE A 270 -2.16 -12.53 -13.35
CA PHE A 270 -2.22 -13.73 -14.20
C PHE A 270 -1.48 -14.95 -13.63
N THR A 271 -0.74 -14.80 -12.52
CA THR A 271 0.04 -15.90 -11.92
C THR A 271 -0.77 -16.76 -10.93
N TYR A 272 -1.99 -16.35 -10.59
CA TYR A 272 -2.89 -17.06 -9.68
C TYR A 272 -4.35 -16.85 -10.11
N ILE A 273 -5.29 -17.63 -9.51
CA ILE A 273 -6.71 -17.51 -9.82
C ILE A 273 -7.23 -16.13 -9.39
N SER A 274 -7.63 -15.35 -10.37
CA SER A 274 -8.12 -13.98 -10.22
C SER A 274 -9.29 -13.73 -11.19
N PRO A 275 -10.07 -12.65 -11.06
CA PRO A 275 -11.07 -12.29 -12.06
C PRO A 275 -10.50 -12.17 -13.47
N HIS A 276 -9.25 -11.69 -13.61
CA HIS A 276 -8.58 -11.56 -14.90
C HIS A 276 -8.27 -12.91 -15.56
N THR A 277 -7.75 -13.89 -14.80
CA THR A 277 -7.50 -15.24 -15.33
C THR A 277 -8.81 -15.94 -15.68
N LEU A 278 -9.84 -15.79 -14.85
CA LEU A 278 -11.15 -16.37 -15.13
C LEU A 278 -11.79 -15.79 -16.39
N ALA A 279 -11.72 -14.49 -16.60
CA ALA A 279 -12.18 -13.84 -17.82
C ALA A 279 -11.37 -14.29 -19.04
N PHE A 280 -10.03 -14.27 -18.91
CA PHE A 280 -9.15 -14.72 -19.98
C PHE A 280 -9.48 -16.13 -20.46
N GLU A 281 -9.65 -17.10 -19.57
CA GLU A 281 -9.94 -18.49 -19.93
C GLU A 281 -11.22 -18.63 -20.74
N ARG A 282 -12.25 -17.80 -20.48
CA ARG A 282 -13.59 -17.87 -21.07
C ARG A 282 -13.77 -17.11 -22.38
N ILE A 283 -12.87 -16.16 -22.67
CA ILE A 283 -12.90 -15.38 -23.94
C ILE A 283 -12.36 -16.26 -25.07
N ARG A 284 -13.07 -16.30 -26.18
CA ARG A 284 -12.63 -17.02 -27.39
C ARG A 284 -11.57 -16.22 -28.16
N PRO A 285 -10.63 -16.90 -28.79
CA PRO A 285 -9.67 -16.24 -29.68
C PRO A 285 -10.36 -15.47 -30.81
N GLY A 286 -9.76 -14.33 -31.25
CA GLY A 286 -10.26 -13.50 -32.34
C GLY A 286 -11.51 -12.66 -32.02
N SER A 287 -11.98 -12.67 -30.75
CA SER A 287 -13.19 -11.95 -30.34
C SER A 287 -12.98 -10.44 -30.21
N ARG A 288 -14.07 -9.67 -30.32
CA ARG A 288 -14.10 -8.25 -30.00
C ARG A 288 -14.49 -8.06 -28.53
N VAL A 289 -13.64 -7.37 -27.79
CA VAL A 289 -13.76 -7.21 -26.33
C VAL A 289 -13.77 -5.72 -25.98
N LEU A 290 -14.71 -5.32 -25.12
CA LEU A 290 -14.68 -4.02 -24.47
C LEU A 290 -14.21 -4.19 -23.03
N ASP A 291 -13.09 -3.55 -22.67
CA ASP A 291 -12.52 -3.55 -21.33
C ASP A 291 -12.87 -2.24 -20.62
N VAL A 292 -13.88 -2.29 -19.75
CA VAL A 292 -14.42 -1.14 -19.02
C VAL A 292 -13.70 -1.03 -17.69
N GLY A 293 -13.03 0.12 -17.44
CA GLY A 293 -12.10 0.30 -16.34
C GLY A 293 -10.77 -0.41 -16.60
N CYS A 294 -10.24 -0.23 -17.80
CA CYS A 294 -9.07 -0.99 -18.29
C CYS A 294 -7.74 -0.59 -17.64
N ALA A 295 -7.73 0.45 -16.79
CA ALA A 295 -6.53 0.99 -16.14
C ALA A 295 -5.36 1.16 -17.13
N GLY A 296 -4.22 0.50 -16.91
CA GLY A 296 -3.07 0.52 -17.82
C GLY A 296 -3.20 -0.35 -19.08
N GLY A 297 -4.38 -0.91 -19.39
CA GLY A 297 -4.61 -1.75 -20.58
C GLY A 297 -4.00 -3.15 -20.54
N TYR A 298 -3.59 -3.64 -19.38
CA TYR A 298 -2.90 -4.93 -19.21
C TYR A 298 -3.72 -6.13 -19.63
N MET A 299 -5.02 -6.14 -19.32
CA MET A 299 -5.92 -7.21 -19.72
C MET A 299 -6.08 -7.24 -21.24
N GLY A 300 -6.26 -6.07 -21.85
CA GLY A 300 -6.36 -5.90 -23.30
C GLY A 300 -5.08 -6.37 -24.01
N GLU A 301 -3.89 -5.93 -23.56
CA GLU A 301 -2.61 -6.37 -24.11
C GLU A 301 -2.46 -7.90 -24.05
N TYR A 302 -2.83 -8.51 -22.93
CA TYR A 302 -2.73 -9.96 -22.76
C TYR A 302 -3.68 -10.72 -23.69
N LEU A 303 -4.92 -10.23 -23.87
CA LEU A 303 -5.89 -10.80 -24.82
C LEU A 303 -5.44 -10.66 -26.27
N ILE A 304 -4.90 -9.52 -26.66
CA ILE A 304 -4.39 -9.27 -28.01
C ILE A 304 -3.23 -10.20 -28.31
N ARG A 305 -2.23 -10.25 -27.41
CA ARG A 305 -1.02 -11.07 -27.64
C ARG A 305 -1.25 -12.57 -27.59
N ARG A 306 -2.18 -13.05 -26.79
CA ARG A 306 -2.37 -14.48 -26.53
C ARG A 306 -3.57 -15.10 -27.23
N LYS A 307 -4.55 -14.28 -27.61
CA LYS A 307 -5.80 -14.74 -28.22
C LYS A 307 -6.19 -13.97 -29.50
N GLU A 308 -5.33 -13.08 -29.97
CA GLU A 308 -5.57 -12.29 -31.20
C GLU A 308 -6.92 -11.53 -31.16
N CYS A 309 -7.36 -11.12 -29.97
CA CYS A 309 -8.58 -10.36 -29.80
C CYS A 309 -8.41 -8.90 -30.26
N GLN A 310 -9.51 -8.26 -30.65
CA GLN A 310 -9.60 -6.83 -30.80
C GLN A 310 -10.16 -6.23 -29.51
N VAL A 311 -9.39 -5.39 -28.84
CA VAL A 311 -9.79 -4.87 -27.53
C VAL A 311 -9.84 -3.36 -27.54
N ASP A 312 -11.01 -2.80 -27.18
CA ASP A 312 -11.19 -1.39 -26.89
C ASP A 312 -11.25 -1.18 -25.39
N GLY A 313 -10.64 -0.10 -24.89
CA GLY A 313 -10.58 0.23 -23.47
C GLY A 313 -11.34 1.51 -23.12
N ILE A 314 -11.96 1.54 -21.94
CA ILE A 314 -12.54 2.74 -21.34
C ILE A 314 -11.93 2.93 -19.95
N ASP A 315 -11.47 4.15 -19.63
CA ASP A 315 -11.04 4.51 -18.27
C ASP A 315 -11.23 6.01 -18.01
N SER A 316 -11.30 6.40 -16.74
CA SER A 316 -11.38 7.79 -16.30
C SER A 316 -10.01 8.48 -16.22
N PHE A 317 -8.92 7.71 -16.30
CA PHE A 317 -7.56 8.22 -16.29
C PHE A 317 -6.88 8.00 -17.64
N PRO A 318 -6.09 8.98 -18.12
CA PRO A 318 -5.32 8.80 -19.34
C PRO A 318 -4.29 7.67 -19.13
N VAL A 319 -4.20 6.77 -20.08
CA VAL A 319 -3.23 5.68 -20.03
C VAL A 319 -1.82 6.24 -20.22
N MET A 320 -0.90 5.89 -19.33
CA MET A 320 0.49 6.32 -19.43
C MET A 320 1.18 5.72 -20.67
N PRO A 321 1.96 6.52 -21.42
CA PRO A 321 2.75 6.01 -22.55
C PRO A 321 3.73 4.90 -22.07
N GLY A 322 3.74 3.78 -22.76
CA GLY A 322 4.67 2.67 -22.50
C GLY A 322 4.10 1.52 -21.68
N VAL A 323 2.85 1.60 -21.23
CA VAL A 323 2.14 0.51 -20.56
C VAL A 323 0.96 0.09 -21.43
N GLY A 324 0.77 -1.20 -21.67
CA GLY A 324 -0.31 -1.95 -22.35
C GLY A 324 -1.30 -1.25 -23.31
N ALA A 325 -1.61 0.02 -23.07
CA ALA A 325 -2.56 0.79 -23.85
C ALA A 325 -2.16 1.05 -25.31
N ALA A 326 -0.87 1.08 -25.60
CA ALA A 326 -0.41 1.20 -27.00
C ALA A 326 -0.82 -0.02 -27.85
N SER A 327 -1.25 -1.10 -27.22
CA SER A 327 -1.70 -2.33 -27.87
C SER A 327 -3.22 -2.36 -28.09
N LEU A 328 -4.02 -1.49 -27.43
CA LEU A 328 -5.48 -1.46 -27.58
C LEU A 328 -5.86 -1.00 -28.98
N SER A 329 -6.97 -1.54 -29.52
CA SER A 329 -7.52 -1.12 -30.82
C SER A 329 -8.06 0.31 -30.76
N SER A 330 -8.68 0.69 -29.64
CA SER A 330 -9.04 2.07 -29.31
C SER A 330 -9.07 2.28 -27.79
N PHE A 331 -8.90 3.53 -27.35
CA PHE A 331 -9.03 3.93 -25.95
C PHE A 331 -9.94 5.14 -25.83
N HIS A 332 -10.89 5.07 -24.89
CA HIS A 332 -11.86 6.10 -24.60
C HIS A 332 -11.67 6.64 -23.19
N LEU A 333 -11.22 7.89 -23.06
CA LEU A 333 -11.15 8.59 -21.78
C LEU A 333 -12.57 9.02 -21.38
N HIS A 334 -13.14 8.36 -20.36
CA HIS A 334 -14.52 8.61 -19.95
C HIS A 334 -14.75 8.24 -18.47
N ASP A 335 -15.41 9.13 -17.73
CA ASP A 335 -15.85 8.84 -16.36
C ASP A 335 -17.18 8.09 -16.37
N LEU A 336 -17.16 6.85 -15.95
CA LEU A 336 -18.33 5.97 -15.88
C LEU A 336 -19.42 6.47 -14.91
N ASN A 337 -19.11 7.36 -13.98
CA ASN A 337 -20.12 8.01 -13.12
C ASN A 337 -20.99 8.99 -13.89
N SER A 338 -20.54 9.45 -15.05
CA SER A 338 -21.34 10.30 -15.96
C SER A 338 -22.26 9.48 -16.89
N GLY A 339 -22.20 8.14 -16.83
CA GLY A 339 -22.95 7.22 -17.66
C GLY A 339 -22.07 6.46 -18.67
N LEU A 340 -22.70 5.81 -19.65
CA LEU A 340 -21.99 5.11 -20.71
C LEU A 340 -21.52 6.08 -21.81
N PRO A 341 -20.33 5.88 -22.40
CA PRO A 341 -19.90 6.63 -23.57
C PRO A 341 -20.74 6.25 -24.80
N ALA A 342 -20.79 7.18 -25.79
CA ALA A 342 -21.47 6.94 -27.05
C ALA A 342 -20.65 5.99 -27.95
N LEU A 343 -20.81 4.68 -27.72
CA LEU A 343 -20.17 3.61 -28.49
C LEU A 343 -21.20 2.68 -29.11
N ASP A 344 -20.80 2.03 -30.20
CA ASP A 344 -21.55 0.91 -30.74
C ASP A 344 -21.27 -0.37 -29.92
N PHE A 345 -22.14 -0.65 -28.95
CA PHE A 345 -22.02 -1.80 -28.06
C PHE A 345 -22.35 -3.13 -28.77
N GLU A 346 -23.07 -3.11 -29.87
CA GLU A 346 -23.46 -4.34 -30.59
C GLU A 346 -22.28 -5.02 -31.28
N ARG A 347 -21.19 -4.31 -31.51
CA ARG A 347 -20.00 -4.87 -32.16
C ARG A 347 -19.19 -5.80 -31.27
N TYR A 348 -19.37 -5.77 -29.92
CA TYR A 348 -18.59 -6.56 -28.99
C TYR A 348 -19.20 -7.94 -28.76
N ASP A 349 -18.32 -8.94 -28.54
CA ASP A 349 -18.70 -10.29 -28.14
C ASP A 349 -18.62 -10.44 -26.62
N TYR A 350 -17.72 -9.68 -25.99
CA TYR A 350 -17.50 -9.67 -24.55
C TYR A 350 -17.35 -8.24 -24.03
N VAL A 351 -17.89 -8.00 -22.82
CA VAL A 351 -17.66 -6.78 -22.04
C VAL A 351 -17.08 -7.17 -20.70
N LEU A 352 -15.95 -6.58 -20.32
CA LEU A 352 -15.28 -6.80 -19.06
C LEU A 352 -15.51 -5.61 -18.13
N MET A 353 -15.87 -5.87 -16.89
CA MET A 353 -15.92 -4.91 -15.78
C MET A 353 -15.34 -5.61 -14.55
N LEU A 354 -14.00 -5.68 -14.50
CA LEU A 354 -13.28 -6.42 -13.49
C LEU A 354 -12.80 -5.48 -12.39
N ASP A 355 -13.40 -5.61 -11.20
CA ASP A 355 -13.13 -4.75 -10.04
C ASP A 355 -13.41 -3.25 -10.34
N VAL A 356 -14.55 -2.95 -10.97
CA VAL A 356 -14.99 -1.60 -11.38
C VAL A 356 -16.27 -1.17 -10.70
N ILE A 357 -17.23 -2.09 -10.57
CA ILE A 357 -18.59 -1.79 -10.12
C ILE A 357 -18.65 -1.20 -8.72
N GLU A 358 -17.72 -1.57 -7.84
CA GLU A 358 -17.59 -1.06 -6.49
C GLU A 358 -17.12 0.38 -6.40
N HIS A 359 -16.53 0.91 -7.47
CA HIS A 359 -16.07 2.30 -7.55
C HIS A 359 -17.16 3.26 -8.06
N LEU A 360 -18.25 2.73 -8.61
CA LEU A 360 -19.33 3.54 -9.14
C LEU A 360 -20.23 4.08 -8.02
N ALA A 361 -20.58 5.35 -8.11
CA ALA A 361 -21.50 6.00 -7.16
C ALA A 361 -22.93 5.43 -7.27
N LYS A 362 -23.36 5.04 -8.49
CA LYS A 362 -24.69 4.51 -8.79
C LYS A 362 -24.58 3.25 -9.65
N PRO A 363 -24.09 2.14 -9.11
CA PRO A 363 -23.83 0.91 -9.86
C PRO A 363 -25.10 0.30 -10.47
N GLU A 364 -26.24 0.41 -9.79
CA GLU A 364 -27.54 -0.10 -10.29
C GLU A 364 -27.95 0.61 -11.59
N LEU A 365 -27.89 1.92 -11.59
CA LEU A 365 -28.23 2.73 -12.78
C LEU A 365 -27.27 2.45 -13.94
N PHE A 366 -25.97 2.31 -13.64
CA PHE A 366 -24.98 1.98 -14.67
C PHE A 366 -25.24 0.60 -15.29
N LEU A 367 -25.56 -0.40 -14.49
CA LEU A 367 -25.92 -1.74 -14.98
C LEU A 367 -27.18 -1.71 -15.86
N GLU A 368 -28.20 -0.92 -15.49
CA GLU A 368 -29.42 -0.74 -16.33
C GLU A 368 -29.08 -0.10 -17.68
N GLN A 369 -28.23 0.93 -17.70
CA GLN A 369 -27.77 1.57 -18.93
C GLN A 369 -26.97 0.59 -19.80
N LEU A 370 -26.05 -0.17 -19.20
CA LEU A 370 -25.25 -1.17 -19.91
C LEU A 370 -26.14 -2.27 -20.50
N ARG A 371 -27.11 -2.77 -19.74
CA ARG A 371 -28.08 -3.76 -20.23
C ARG A 371 -28.89 -3.18 -21.40
N SER A 372 -29.34 -1.94 -21.30
CA SER A 372 -30.08 -1.27 -22.39
C SER A 372 -29.24 -1.17 -23.67
N ALA A 373 -27.98 -0.78 -23.56
CA ALA A 373 -27.04 -0.69 -24.68
C ALA A 373 -26.74 -2.05 -25.35
N LEU A 374 -26.82 -3.15 -24.57
CA LEU A 374 -26.55 -4.51 -25.03
C LEU A 374 -27.82 -5.30 -25.41
N SER A 375 -29.02 -4.73 -25.21
CA SER A 375 -30.29 -5.45 -25.28
C SER A 375 -30.66 -5.94 -26.68
N LEU A 376 -30.07 -5.39 -27.73
CA LEU A 376 -30.26 -5.81 -29.13
C LEU A 376 -29.34 -6.97 -29.54
N LYS A 377 -28.28 -7.26 -28.74
CA LYS A 377 -27.36 -8.39 -28.96
C LYS A 377 -27.27 -9.28 -27.68
N PRO A 378 -28.32 -10.06 -27.34
CA PRO A 378 -28.35 -10.86 -26.11
C PRO A 378 -27.30 -11.97 -26.05
N SER A 379 -26.56 -12.21 -27.13
CA SER A 379 -25.45 -13.15 -27.19
C SER A 379 -24.15 -12.63 -26.57
N VAL A 380 -24.05 -11.33 -26.27
CA VAL A 380 -22.88 -10.73 -25.60
C VAL A 380 -22.75 -11.30 -24.19
N GLU A 381 -21.55 -11.68 -23.83
CA GLU A 381 -21.24 -12.10 -22.46
C GLU A 381 -20.55 -10.95 -21.70
N VAL A 382 -21.08 -10.64 -20.52
CA VAL A 382 -20.53 -9.61 -19.64
C VAL A 382 -19.87 -10.30 -18.45
N PHE A 383 -18.61 -9.97 -18.17
CA PHE A 383 -17.87 -10.46 -17.02
C PHE A 383 -17.75 -9.35 -16.00
N LEU A 384 -18.31 -9.60 -14.82
CA LEU A 384 -18.36 -8.65 -13.72
C LEU A 384 -17.60 -9.24 -12.54
N SER A 385 -16.74 -8.43 -11.90
CA SER A 385 -16.19 -8.80 -10.60
C SER A 385 -16.23 -7.66 -9.61
N THR A 386 -16.24 -8.03 -8.33
CA THR A 386 -16.16 -7.09 -7.21
C THR A 386 -15.63 -7.76 -5.94
N ALA A 387 -15.18 -6.98 -4.99
CA ALA A 387 -14.77 -7.45 -3.67
C ALA A 387 -15.98 -8.01 -2.88
N ASN A 388 -15.75 -9.07 -2.10
CA ASN A 388 -16.79 -9.68 -1.26
C ASN A 388 -16.64 -9.22 0.20
N ILE A 389 -17.48 -8.27 0.65
CA ILE A 389 -17.51 -7.85 2.05
C ILE A 389 -17.92 -8.98 3.01
N GLY A 390 -18.62 -10.01 2.49
CA GLY A 390 -19.01 -11.19 3.24
C GLY A 390 -17.88 -12.17 3.56
N PHE A 391 -16.65 -11.90 3.14
CA PHE A 391 -15.47 -12.74 3.40
C PHE A 391 -15.24 -12.95 4.90
N LEU A 392 -14.88 -14.17 5.30
CA LEU A 392 -14.74 -14.57 6.70
C LEU A 392 -13.86 -13.61 7.50
N VAL A 393 -12.70 -13.22 6.95
CA VAL A 393 -11.76 -12.33 7.65
C VAL A 393 -12.41 -10.97 7.94
N THR A 394 -13.14 -10.40 6.97
CA THR A 394 -13.85 -9.13 7.16
C THR A 394 -14.93 -9.25 8.24
N ARG A 395 -15.65 -10.36 8.27
CA ARG A 395 -16.66 -10.64 9.32
C ARG A 395 -16.01 -10.75 10.70
N LEU A 396 -14.88 -11.44 10.82
CA LEU A 396 -14.13 -11.54 12.08
C LEU A 396 -13.59 -10.18 12.52
N MET A 397 -13.12 -9.35 11.59
CA MET A 397 -12.72 -7.97 11.90
C MET A 397 -13.89 -7.15 12.45
N LEU A 398 -15.07 -7.26 11.83
CA LEU A 398 -16.28 -6.59 12.33
C LEU A 398 -16.66 -7.06 13.74
N LEU A 399 -16.54 -8.36 14.04
CA LEU A 399 -16.83 -8.91 15.38
C LEU A 399 -15.93 -8.32 16.47
N ILE A 400 -14.70 -7.95 16.14
CA ILE A 400 -13.78 -7.26 17.07
C ILE A 400 -13.81 -5.73 16.93
N GLY A 401 -14.86 -5.18 16.29
CA GLY A 401 -15.04 -3.73 16.13
C GLY A 401 -14.08 -3.07 15.13
N GLN A 402 -13.46 -3.83 14.22
CA GLN A 402 -12.55 -3.31 13.20
C GLN A 402 -13.25 -3.22 11.85
N PHE A 403 -13.36 -2.00 11.30
CA PHE A 403 -13.89 -1.73 9.96
C PHE A 403 -13.09 -0.59 9.34
N ASN A 404 -11.84 -0.88 8.98
CA ASN A 404 -10.88 0.12 8.56
C ASN A 404 -10.66 0.06 7.05
N TYR A 405 -10.95 1.17 6.37
CA TYR A 405 -10.62 1.32 4.96
C TYR A 405 -9.11 1.52 4.79
N GLY A 406 -8.56 0.87 3.75
CA GLY A 406 -7.15 0.97 3.37
C GLY A 406 -6.97 1.35 1.90
N ARG A 407 -5.74 1.46 1.43
CA ARG A 407 -5.45 1.76 0.01
C ARG A 407 -5.71 0.58 -0.93
N ARG A 408 -5.96 -0.62 -0.42
CA ARG A 408 -6.17 -1.84 -1.19
C ARG A 408 -7.03 -2.83 -0.41
N GLY A 409 -7.64 -3.75 -1.12
CA GLY A 409 -8.37 -4.86 -0.53
C GLY A 409 -9.88 -4.69 -0.59
N ILE A 410 -10.60 -5.47 0.22
CA ILE A 410 -12.08 -5.44 0.24
C ILE A 410 -12.59 -4.07 0.69
N LEU A 411 -11.95 -3.48 1.70
CA LEU A 411 -12.23 -2.13 2.20
C LEU A 411 -11.23 -1.14 1.61
N ASP A 412 -11.24 -0.97 0.29
CA ASP A 412 -10.45 0.06 -0.37
C ASP A 412 -11.09 1.43 -0.18
N LEU A 413 -10.26 2.48 0.02
CA LEU A 413 -10.71 3.87 0.20
C LEU A 413 -11.52 4.41 -0.99
N THR A 414 -11.35 3.82 -2.17
CA THR A 414 -12.05 4.19 -3.40
C THR A 414 -13.33 3.40 -3.63
N HIS A 415 -13.63 2.36 -2.82
CA HIS A 415 -14.88 1.61 -2.91
C HIS A 415 -16.04 2.42 -2.34
N THR A 416 -16.93 2.86 -3.19
CA THR A 416 -18.15 3.59 -2.80
C THR A 416 -19.29 2.63 -2.43
N ARG A 417 -19.23 1.39 -2.95
CA ARG A 417 -20.22 0.33 -2.70
C ARG A 417 -19.55 -0.98 -2.31
N LEU A 418 -20.15 -1.67 -1.35
CA LEU A 418 -19.68 -2.96 -0.86
C LEU A 418 -20.72 -4.03 -1.14
N PHE A 419 -20.29 -5.15 -1.71
CA PHE A 419 -21.17 -6.24 -2.10
C PHE A 419 -20.90 -7.54 -1.35
N THR A 420 -21.95 -8.28 -1.04
CA THR A 420 -21.92 -9.72 -0.78
C THR A 420 -22.37 -10.45 -2.05
N PHE A 421 -22.20 -11.78 -2.13
CA PHE A 421 -22.74 -12.55 -3.25
C PHE A 421 -24.22 -12.25 -3.49
N GLY A 422 -25.05 -12.35 -2.45
CA GLY A 422 -26.49 -12.14 -2.59
C GLY A 422 -26.89 -10.71 -2.98
N SER A 423 -26.18 -9.68 -2.51
CA SER A 423 -26.48 -8.30 -2.90
C SER A 423 -26.01 -7.99 -4.32
N PHE A 424 -24.86 -8.55 -4.75
CA PHE A 424 -24.34 -8.35 -6.09
C PHE A 424 -25.19 -9.08 -7.14
N GLU A 425 -25.51 -10.35 -6.91
CA GLU A 425 -26.42 -11.13 -7.77
C GLU A 425 -27.77 -10.41 -7.94
N ARG A 426 -28.31 -9.88 -6.84
CA ARG A 426 -29.57 -9.15 -6.86
C ARG A 426 -29.49 -7.86 -7.68
N ALA A 427 -28.44 -7.05 -7.52
CA ALA A 427 -28.23 -5.83 -8.29
C ALA A 427 -28.13 -6.14 -9.80
N VAL A 428 -27.38 -7.17 -10.17
CA VAL A 428 -27.18 -7.60 -11.56
C VAL A 428 -28.48 -8.13 -12.16
N SER A 429 -29.20 -9.00 -11.44
CA SER A 429 -30.48 -9.57 -11.93
C SER A 429 -31.57 -8.51 -12.05
N GLN A 430 -31.66 -7.57 -11.10
CA GLN A 430 -32.64 -6.47 -11.15
C GLN A 430 -32.36 -5.48 -12.28
N ALA A 431 -31.10 -5.33 -12.69
CA ALA A 431 -30.73 -4.53 -13.86
C ALA A 431 -31.07 -5.23 -15.20
N GLY A 432 -31.62 -6.45 -15.18
CA GLY A 432 -32.04 -7.19 -16.37
C GLY A 432 -30.93 -8.01 -17.01
N PHE A 433 -30.07 -8.64 -16.20
CA PHE A 433 -29.09 -9.61 -16.66
C PHE A 433 -29.41 -11.03 -16.13
N ASP A 434 -29.23 -12.01 -16.98
CA ASP A 434 -29.28 -13.43 -16.62
C ASP A 434 -27.89 -13.91 -16.18
N ILE A 435 -27.78 -14.44 -14.97
CA ILE A 435 -26.52 -14.92 -14.43
C ILE A 435 -26.25 -16.35 -14.94
N VAL A 436 -25.26 -16.46 -15.83
CA VAL A 436 -24.86 -17.74 -16.45
C VAL A 436 -23.92 -18.53 -15.55
N GLU A 437 -23.01 -17.83 -14.86
CA GLU A 437 -22.00 -18.48 -14.02
C GLU A 437 -21.67 -17.62 -12.79
N ARG A 438 -21.39 -18.30 -11.68
CA ARG A 438 -21.04 -17.70 -10.38
C ARG A 438 -19.77 -18.35 -9.85
N VAL A 439 -18.69 -17.59 -9.72
CA VAL A 439 -17.41 -18.09 -9.23
C VAL A 439 -16.96 -17.30 -8.02
N GLY A 440 -16.57 -18.00 -6.98
CA GLY A 440 -15.87 -17.43 -5.85
C GLY A 440 -14.37 -17.38 -6.12
N VAL A 441 -13.78 -16.21 -6.01
CA VAL A 441 -12.34 -16.02 -6.23
C VAL A 441 -11.62 -16.06 -4.89
N PRO A 442 -10.54 -16.87 -4.75
CA PRO A 442 -9.80 -16.99 -3.50
C PRO A 442 -9.02 -15.71 -3.17
N GLY A 443 -8.63 -15.57 -1.90
CA GLY A 443 -7.74 -14.49 -1.48
C GLY A 443 -6.37 -14.56 -2.15
N PRO A 444 -5.75 -13.41 -2.49
CA PRO A 444 -4.45 -13.35 -3.17
C PRO A 444 -3.30 -13.67 -2.20
N MET A 445 -3.28 -14.91 -1.65
CA MET A 445 -2.30 -15.36 -0.65
C MET A 445 -0.83 -15.17 -1.09
N PRO A 446 -0.46 -15.39 -2.38
CA PRO A 446 0.90 -15.13 -2.84
C PRO A 446 1.32 -13.67 -2.74
N LEU A 447 0.40 -12.72 -2.98
CA LEU A 447 0.67 -11.28 -2.81
C LEU A 447 0.89 -10.91 -1.34
N ALA A 448 0.11 -11.51 -0.41
CA ALA A 448 0.19 -11.20 1.02
C ALA A 448 1.42 -11.84 1.69
N LEU A 449 1.68 -13.12 1.38
CA LEU A 449 2.68 -13.94 2.08
C LEU A 449 3.95 -14.21 1.26
N GLY A 450 3.97 -13.80 -0.05
CA GLY A 450 5.02 -14.13 -1.01
C GLY A 450 4.80 -15.50 -1.68
N GLU A 451 5.52 -15.75 -2.77
CA GLU A 451 5.46 -17.02 -3.50
C GLU A 451 6.27 -18.10 -2.76
N ASN A 452 5.65 -18.76 -1.79
CA ASN A 452 6.26 -19.84 -1.02
C ASN A 452 5.28 -21.03 -0.88
N PHE A 453 5.78 -22.14 -0.32
CA PHE A 453 4.98 -23.35 -0.12
C PHE A 453 3.72 -23.09 0.73
N LEU A 454 3.85 -22.30 1.79
CA LEU A 454 2.73 -21.98 2.70
C LEU A 454 1.63 -21.21 1.99
N SER A 455 1.96 -20.19 1.20
CA SER A 455 0.98 -19.39 0.46
C SER A 455 0.22 -20.24 -0.57
N ARG A 456 0.90 -21.18 -1.24
CA ARG A 456 0.28 -22.12 -2.17
C ARG A 456 -0.63 -23.13 -1.47
N MET A 457 -0.22 -23.60 -0.30
CA MET A 457 -1.05 -24.49 0.53
C MET A 457 -2.32 -23.78 1.00
N LEU A 458 -2.19 -22.57 1.55
CA LEU A 458 -3.31 -21.74 1.99
C LEU A 458 -4.28 -21.42 0.86
N LEU A 459 -3.75 -21.15 -0.34
CA LEU A 459 -4.57 -20.92 -1.53
C LEU A 459 -5.42 -22.15 -1.87
N LYS A 460 -4.84 -23.37 -1.87
CA LYS A 460 -5.58 -24.63 -2.10
C LYS A 460 -6.63 -24.87 -1.04
N VAL A 461 -6.31 -24.66 0.24
CA VAL A 461 -7.27 -24.77 1.34
C VAL A 461 -8.41 -23.79 1.17
N ASN A 462 -8.12 -22.53 0.83
CA ASN A 462 -9.15 -21.52 0.59
C ASN A 462 -10.06 -21.92 -0.60
N GLN A 463 -9.51 -22.47 -1.67
CA GLN A 463 -10.30 -23.00 -2.81
C GLN A 463 -11.26 -24.11 -2.38
N LEU A 464 -10.81 -25.06 -1.56
CA LEU A 464 -11.69 -26.11 -1.02
C LEU A 464 -12.81 -25.52 -0.15
N LEU A 465 -12.50 -24.56 0.70
CA LEU A 465 -13.48 -23.89 1.56
C LEU A 465 -14.51 -23.09 0.74
N ILE A 466 -14.14 -22.53 -0.41
CA ILE A 466 -15.05 -21.84 -1.32
C ILE A 466 -16.14 -22.80 -1.82
N HIS A 467 -15.84 -24.07 -2.06
CA HIS A 467 -16.85 -25.08 -2.42
C HIS A 467 -17.86 -25.32 -1.30
N LEU A 468 -17.42 -25.21 -0.03
CA LEU A 468 -18.31 -25.34 1.12
C LEU A 468 -19.22 -24.11 1.27
N SER A 469 -18.68 -22.90 1.15
CA SER A 469 -19.45 -21.64 1.22
C SER A 469 -18.76 -20.52 0.45
N ARG A 470 -19.25 -20.27 -0.77
CA ARG A 470 -18.75 -19.14 -1.60
C ARG A 470 -18.85 -17.79 -0.90
N GLY A 471 -20.00 -17.52 -0.26
CA GLY A 471 -20.22 -16.24 0.43
C GLY A 471 -19.29 -15.97 1.59
N LEU A 472 -18.75 -17.02 2.22
CA LEU A 472 -17.90 -16.92 3.41
C LEU A 472 -16.40 -16.95 3.08
N PHE A 473 -16.01 -17.75 2.10
CA PHE A 473 -14.59 -18.02 1.85
C PHE A 473 -14.03 -17.37 0.58
N SER A 474 -14.87 -16.75 -0.27
CA SER A 474 -14.37 -15.99 -1.41
C SER A 474 -13.97 -14.59 -1.03
N TYR A 475 -12.81 -14.16 -1.52
CA TYR A 475 -12.30 -12.81 -1.40
C TYR A 475 -12.95 -11.85 -2.40
N GLN A 476 -13.18 -12.33 -3.65
CA GLN A 476 -13.89 -11.59 -4.69
C GLN A 476 -15.02 -12.46 -5.27
N ILE A 477 -15.95 -11.78 -5.91
CA ILE A 477 -17.09 -12.36 -6.63
C ILE A 477 -16.82 -12.19 -8.12
N PHE A 478 -16.97 -13.25 -8.90
CA PHE A 478 -16.93 -13.18 -10.35
C PHE A 478 -18.25 -13.74 -10.91
N LEU A 479 -18.91 -12.94 -11.76
CA LEU A 479 -20.14 -13.30 -12.44
C LEU A 479 -19.93 -13.24 -13.96
N ARG A 480 -20.40 -14.28 -14.67
CA ARG A 480 -20.61 -14.25 -16.11
C ARG A 480 -22.10 -14.12 -16.35
N VAL A 481 -22.51 -13.07 -17.08
CA VAL A 481 -23.91 -12.73 -17.26
C VAL A 481 -24.21 -12.42 -18.73
N ARG A 482 -25.48 -12.48 -19.11
CA ARG A 482 -25.99 -12.06 -20.41
C ARG A 482 -27.11 -11.05 -20.26
N PRO A 483 -27.18 -10.03 -21.12
CA PRO A 483 -28.29 -9.08 -21.07
C PRO A 483 -29.59 -9.78 -21.49
N GLN A 484 -30.67 -9.53 -20.76
CA GLN A 484 -32.00 -9.93 -21.19
C GLN A 484 -32.40 -9.10 -22.41
N PRO A 485 -33.01 -9.72 -23.44
CA PRO A 485 -33.47 -9.00 -24.62
C PRO A 485 -34.49 -7.93 -24.25
N SER A 486 -34.51 -6.83 -25.00
CA SER A 486 -35.57 -5.83 -24.84
C SER A 486 -36.92 -6.36 -25.33
N LEU A 487 -38.01 -5.77 -24.81
CA LEU A 487 -39.36 -6.11 -25.29
C LEU A 487 -39.49 -5.81 -26.78
N GLU A 488 -38.82 -4.79 -27.28
CA GLU A 488 -38.76 -4.44 -28.69
C GLU A 488 -38.13 -5.56 -29.53
N LEU A 489 -36.97 -6.08 -29.10
CA LEU A 489 -36.31 -7.20 -29.79
C LEU A 489 -37.18 -8.45 -29.76
N LEU A 490 -37.82 -8.76 -28.62
CA LEU A 490 -38.71 -9.89 -28.49
C LEU A 490 -39.92 -9.79 -29.42
N LEU A 491 -40.56 -8.61 -29.48
CA LEU A 491 -41.68 -8.34 -30.35
C LEU A 491 -41.28 -8.47 -31.83
N ARG A 492 -40.22 -7.82 -32.25
CA ARG A 492 -39.68 -7.95 -33.61
C ARG A 492 -39.37 -9.39 -34.01
N THR A 493 -38.72 -10.13 -33.09
CA THR A 493 -38.43 -11.55 -33.32
C THR A 493 -39.69 -12.39 -33.46
N ALA A 494 -40.72 -12.10 -32.64
CA ALA A 494 -42.00 -12.77 -32.74
C ALA A 494 -42.73 -12.49 -34.07
N GLU A 495 -42.70 -11.24 -34.52
CA GLU A 495 -43.26 -10.81 -35.82
C GLU A 495 -42.55 -11.50 -37.00
N GLU A 496 -41.22 -11.50 -37.02
CA GLU A 496 -40.42 -12.16 -38.06
C GLU A 496 -40.66 -13.68 -38.11
N GLN A 497 -40.69 -14.33 -36.94
CA GLN A 497 -40.91 -15.77 -36.85
C GLN A 497 -42.38 -16.12 -37.26
N SER A 498 -43.34 -15.29 -36.88
CA SER A 498 -44.74 -15.47 -37.26
C SER A 498 -44.91 -15.39 -38.77
N LYS A 499 -44.25 -14.38 -39.42
CA LYS A 499 -44.24 -14.21 -40.88
C LYS A 499 -43.66 -15.44 -41.60
N LYS A 500 -42.47 -15.92 -41.16
CA LYS A 500 -41.83 -17.10 -41.74
C LYS A 500 -42.71 -18.36 -41.58
N ARG A 501 -43.39 -18.49 -40.45
CA ARG A 501 -44.27 -19.64 -40.19
C ARG A 501 -45.53 -19.60 -41.05
N ALA A 502 -46.11 -18.39 -41.27
CA ALA A 502 -47.25 -18.19 -42.18
C ALA A 502 -46.85 -18.52 -43.62
N GLU A 503 -45.70 -18.05 -44.07
CA GLU A 503 -45.16 -18.34 -45.41
C GLU A 503 -44.97 -19.85 -45.63
N ALA A 504 -44.43 -20.56 -44.61
CA ALA A 504 -44.25 -22.00 -44.68
C ALA A 504 -45.58 -22.76 -44.72
N ILE A 505 -46.61 -22.30 -43.99
CA ILE A 505 -47.96 -22.89 -44.03
C ILE A 505 -48.58 -22.71 -45.42
N ASN A 506 -48.54 -21.50 -45.96
CA ASN A 506 -49.06 -21.18 -47.27
C ASN A 506 -48.37 -21.99 -48.39
N ALA A 507 -47.06 -22.22 -48.30
CA ALA A 507 -46.32 -23.06 -49.24
C ALA A 507 -46.76 -24.52 -49.19
N ILE A 508 -47.01 -25.05 -47.99
CA ILE A 508 -47.53 -26.45 -47.80
C ILE A 508 -48.95 -26.57 -48.38
N GLU A 509 -49.81 -25.59 -48.14
CA GLU A 509 -51.18 -25.54 -48.70
C GLU A 509 -51.20 -25.47 -50.21
N ALA A 510 -50.36 -24.60 -50.81
CA ALA A 510 -50.19 -24.47 -52.25
C ALA A 510 -49.71 -25.81 -52.87
N THR A 511 -48.80 -26.52 -52.21
CA THR A 511 -48.31 -27.84 -52.69
C THR A 511 -49.38 -28.91 -52.61
N ARG A 512 -50.22 -28.88 -51.57
CA ARG A 512 -51.38 -29.81 -51.41
C ARG A 512 -52.44 -29.56 -52.47
N THR A 513 -52.74 -28.29 -52.71
CA THR A 513 -53.74 -27.90 -53.72
C THR A 513 -53.30 -28.27 -55.13
N ALA A 514 -52.01 -28.04 -55.46
CA ALA A 514 -51.44 -28.49 -56.75
C ALA A 514 -51.46 -30.00 -56.92
N SER A 515 -51.20 -30.79 -55.85
CA SER A 515 -51.22 -32.24 -55.87
C SER A 515 -52.66 -32.83 -55.97
N SER A 516 -53.64 -32.07 -55.45
CA SER A 516 -55.07 -32.47 -55.59
C SER A 516 -55.71 -32.13 -56.96
N ALA A 517 -55.11 -31.11 -57.68
CA ALA A 517 -55.57 -30.76 -59.02
C ALA A 517 -55.00 -31.63 -60.15
N VAL A 518 -54.04 -32.51 -59.83
CA VAL A 518 -53.40 -33.46 -60.77
C VAL A 518 -54.03 -34.84 -60.67
N ARG A 519 -54.90 -35.05 -59.72
CA ARG A 519 -55.78 -36.29 -59.64
C ARG A 519 -57.15 -35.95 -60.19
#